data_d90f2f2bfeddbf83ed6052c770e6e03f
#
_entry.id   d90f2f2bfeddbf83ed6052c770e6e03f
#
_cell.length_a   1.000
_cell.length_b   1.000
_cell.length_c   1.000
_cell.angle_alpha   90.00
_cell.angle_beta   90.00
_cell.angle_gamma   90.00
#
_symmetry.space_group_name_H-M   'P 1'
#
loop_
_entity.id
_entity.type
_entity.pdbx_description
1 polymer ?
#
loop_
_entity_poly.entity_id
_entity_poly.type
_entity_poly.pdbx_seq_one_letter_code
_entity_poly.pdbx_strand_id
1 'polypeptide(L)'
;MTTNAASLRKTFTISNDHPAPGSVEERTAFANISKDLDGSLKKYSRIKLAPRTVVALPSLSLDQDILSKIKGAVHYEERMLCLLMLLRMPLTKIIYITSIPVTDSIVDYYLHLLPGITGQHARQRLTMLSCYDASVKSLTQKILDRPRLVERIKQLITDPDSTHLTCYNITPLEKTLAVQLGIPLFGTDPDKFYEGSKSGGRKTFRSSGVNLPEGFEDLTTKEDIVKALAALKRKDPALRKAVVKMNDGFSGDGNAIYKYPAVAVDDRLEKNISETLSQQLKTVAKDVSQELFFEKFREMGGIVEIFLEGDIKMSPSVQCLISPAGKVDIVSTHDQLLGGDDGQVFIALSFRPMKRIACRWQQKEERSQKLWQQKVRWEDLPLISFL
;
A
#
# COMPACT_ATOMS: atom_id res chain seq x y z
N MET A 1 -54.17 6.42 25.14
CA MET A 1 -53.56 5.48 24.17
C MET A 1 -52.09 5.44 24.44
N THR A 2 -51.64 4.51 25.26
CA THR A 2 -50.26 4.31 25.68
C THR A 2 -49.63 3.34 24.69
N THR A 3 -48.88 3.85 23.74
CA THR A 3 -48.10 3.06 22.78
C THR A 3 -46.81 2.55 23.42
N ASN A 4 -46.70 1.25 23.39
CA ASN A 4 -45.68 0.38 23.95
C ASN A 4 -44.27 0.70 23.43
N ALA A 5 -43.40 1.31 24.26
CA ALA A 5 -41.99 1.61 23.98
C ALA A 5 -41.05 0.43 24.33
N ALA A 6 -41.53 -0.82 24.26
CA ALA A 6 -40.82 -1.99 24.75
C ALA A 6 -40.24 -2.93 23.67
N SER A 7 -39.99 -2.45 22.44
CA SER A 7 -39.60 -3.35 21.34
C SER A 7 -38.33 -2.93 20.54
N LEU A 8 -37.28 -2.42 21.16
CA LEU A 8 -36.03 -2.16 20.44
C LEU A 8 -34.77 -2.32 21.33
N ARG A 9 -34.74 -3.29 22.21
CA ARG A 9 -33.44 -3.80 22.71
C ARG A 9 -33.13 -5.11 22.02
N LYS A 10 -32.65 -5.03 20.76
CA LYS A 10 -31.91 -6.15 20.20
C LYS A 10 -30.65 -6.30 21.07
N THR A 11 -30.59 -7.36 21.85
CA THR A 11 -29.42 -7.79 22.59
C THR A 11 -28.33 -8.03 21.58
N PHE A 12 -27.31 -7.17 21.58
CA PHE A 12 -26.12 -7.35 20.77
C PHE A 12 -25.33 -8.54 21.34
N THR A 13 -25.45 -9.69 20.71
CA THR A 13 -24.55 -10.81 20.98
C THR A 13 -23.29 -10.56 20.18
N ILE A 14 -22.22 -10.13 20.84
CA ILE A 14 -20.90 -10.01 20.21
C ILE A 14 -20.42 -11.45 20.02
N SER A 15 -20.38 -11.93 18.79
CA SER A 15 -19.73 -13.21 18.47
C SER A 15 -18.23 -13.00 18.53
N ASN A 16 -17.58 -13.61 19.52
CA ASN A 16 -16.12 -13.65 19.64
C ASN A 16 -15.50 -14.85 18.88
N ASP A 17 -16.30 -15.49 18.03
CA ASP A 17 -15.93 -16.74 17.35
C ASP A 17 -15.24 -16.45 16.00
N HIS A 18 -14.18 -15.65 16.02
CA HIS A 18 -13.37 -15.37 14.85
C HIS A 18 -12.01 -16.06 14.97
N PRO A 19 -11.44 -16.53 13.85
CA PRO A 19 -10.09 -17.08 13.85
C PRO A 19 -9.09 -16.09 14.43
N ALA A 20 -8.09 -16.60 15.13
CA ALA A 20 -7.01 -15.77 15.68
C ALA A 20 -6.22 -15.12 14.52
N PRO A 21 -5.84 -13.83 14.64
CA PRO A 21 -5.05 -13.15 13.64
C PRO A 21 -3.76 -13.92 13.30
N GLY A 22 -3.47 -14.11 12.00
CA GLY A 22 -2.31 -14.84 11.50
C GLY A 22 -2.42 -16.38 11.58
N SER A 23 -3.54 -16.92 12.07
CA SER A 23 -3.73 -18.38 12.16
C SER A 23 -3.97 -19.02 10.79
N VAL A 24 -3.86 -20.36 10.72
CA VAL A 24 -4.18 -21.15 9.53
C VAL A 24 -5.68 -21.03 9.22
N GLU A 25 -6.52 -20.99 10.25
CA GLU A 25 -7.95 -20.83 10.15
C GLU A 25 -8.33 -19.49 9.53
N GLU A 26 -7.65 -18.39 9.93
CA GLU A 26 -7.87 -17.08 9.33
C GLU A 26 -7.47 -17.07 7.85
N ARG A 27 -6.31 -17.64 7.49
CA ARG A 27 -5.89 -17.76 6.09
C ARG A 27 -6.88 -18.54 5.25
N THR A 28 -7.40 -19.65 5.79
CA THR A 28 -8.41 -20.49 5.13
C THR A 28 -9.73 -19.73 4.95
N ALA A 29 -10.19 -19.03 5.99
CA ALA A 29 -11.40 -18.21 5.94
C ALA A 29 -11.24 -17.08 4.89
N PHE A 30 -10.10 -16.38 4.89
CA PHE A 30 -9.80 -15.33 3.91
C PHE A 30 -9.78 -15.86 2.47
N ALA A 31 -9.14 -16.98 2.22
CA ALA A 31 -9.14 -17.63 0.91
C ALA A 31 -10.57 -17.98 0.45
N ASN A 32 -11.41 -18.45 1.36
CA ASN A 32 -12.79 -18.83 1.04
C ASN A 32 -13.65 -17.62 0.65
N ILE A 33 -13.60 -16.51 1.42
CA ILE A 33 -14.38 -15.30 1.10
C ILE A 33 -13.88 -14.62 -0.16
N SER A 34 -12.62 -14.82 -0.54
CA SER A 34 -12.00 -14.18 -1.72
C SER A 34 -12.25 -14.92 -3.04
N LYS A 35 -12.73 -16.19 -3.01
CA LYS A 35 -12.87 -17.05 -4.19
C LYS A 35 -13.70 -16.44 -5.32
N ASP A 36 -14.80 -15.79 -5.00
CA ASP A 36 -15.78 -15.29 -5.98
C ASP A 36 -15.67 -13.79 -6.27
N LEU A 37 -14.63 -13.12 -5.74
CA LEU A 37 -14.47 -11.68 -5.92
C LEU A 37 -14.38 -11.30 -7.40
N ASP A 38 -13.64 -12.07 -8.21
CA ASP A 38 -13.50 -11.82 -9.64
C ASP A 38 -14.83 -11.97 -10.39
N GLY A 39 -15.61 -12.99 -10.07
CA GLY A 39 -16.96 -13.21 -10.62
C GLY A 39 -17.90 -12.04 -10.30
N SER A 40 -17.89 -11.57 -9.06
CA SER A 40 -18.67 -10.42 -8.60
C SER A 40 -18.26 -9.13 -9.32
N LEU A 41 -16.96 -8.85 -9.44
CA LEU A 41 -16.45 -7.66 -10.14
C LEU A 41 -16.76 -7.67 -11.64
N LYS A 42 -16.65 -8.82 -12.31
CA LYS A 42 -17.09 -8.99 -13.71
C LYS A 42 -18.58 -8.75 -13.86
N LYS A 43 -19.39 -9.21 -12.92
CA LYS A 43 -20.83 -8.93 -12.89
C LYS A 43 -21.11 -7.43 -12.82
N TYR A 44 -20.41 -6.70 -11.92
CA TYR A 44 -20.57 -5.25 -11.78
C TYR A 44 -20.14 -4.46 -13.02
N SER A 45 -19.11 -4.92 -13.73
CA SER A 45 -18.67 -4.29 -14.98
C SER A 45 -19.64 -4.47 -16.13
N ARG A 46 -20.34 -5.61 -16.19
CA ARG A 46 -21.28 -5.97 -17.25
C ARG A 46 -22.69 -5.46 -16.98
N ILE A 47 -23.15 -5.49 -15.73
CA ILE A 47 -24.52 -5.17 -15.35
C ILE A 47 -24.50 -3.89 -14.52
N LYS A 48 -24.78 -2.75 -15.17
CA LYS A 48 -24.81 -1.43 -14.51
C LYS A 48 -25.82 -1.34 -13.33
N LEU A 49 -26.84 -2.18 -13.32
CA LEU A 49 -27.87 -2.26 -12.28
C LEU A 49 -27.67 -3.41 -11.30
N ALA A 50 -26.47 -4.02 -11.26
CA ALA A 50 -26.19 -5.03 -10.23
C ALA A 50 -26.07 -4.35 -8.84
N PRO A 51 -26.85 -4.82 -7.84
CA PRO A 51 -26.72 -4.34 -6.48
C PRO A 51 -25.31 -4.62 -5.94
N ARG A 52 -24.72 -3.67 -5.24
CA ARG A 52 -23.46 -3.84 -4.54
C ARG A 52 -23.32 -2.92 -3.34
N THR A 53 -22.58 -3.38 -2.36
CA THR A 53 -22.16 -2.55 -1.22
C THR A 53 -20.64 -2.46 -1.18
N VAL A 54 -20.11 -1.26 -1.05
CA VAL A 54 -18.67 -1.01 -0.88
C VAL A 54 -18.44 -0.53 0.54
N VAL A 55 -17.66 -1.30 1.29
CA VAL A 55 -17.15 -0.86 2.60
C VAL A 55 -15.83 -0.16 2.34
N ALA A 56 -15.83 1.17 2.41
CA ALA A 56 -14.66 1.99 2.17
C ALA A 56 -13.89 2.20 3.47
N LEU A 57 -12.65 1.70 3.49
CA LEU A 57 -11.74 1.75 4.63
C LEU A 57 -10.45 2.48 4.25
N PRO A 58 -10.41 3.81 4.35
CA PRO A 58 -9.25 4.63 3.98
C PRO A 58 -8.14 4.58 5.03
N SER A 59 -7.83 3.40 5.57
CA SER A 59 -6.84 3.24 6.62
C SER A 59 -5.42 3.44 6.09
N LEU A 60 -4.64 4.28 6.77
CA LEU A 60 -3.18 4.28 6.68
C LEU A 60 -2.63 3.28 7.70
N SER A 61 -2.56 2.01 7.30
CA SER A 61 -2.03 0.94 8.14
C SER A 61 -0.53 0.82 7.93
N LEU A 62 0.21 1.80 8.45
CA LEU A 62 1.65 1.90 8.43
C LEU A 62 2.24 1.53 9.81
N ASP A 63 3.57 1.36 9.85
CA ASP A 63 4.29 1.27 11.11
C ASP A 63 3.95 2.46 12.03
N GLN A 64 3.80 2.20 13.33
CA GLN A 64 3.32 3.19 14.31
C GLN A 64 4.25 4.41 14.41
N ASP A 65 5.57 4.20 14.32
CA ASP A 65 6.54 5.28 14.41
C ASP A 65 6.52 6.16 13.15
N ILE A 66 6.31 5.55 11.99
CA ILE A 66 6.12 6.27 10.73
C ILE A 66 4.81 7.06 10.77
N LEU A 67 3.72 6.43 11.18
CA LEU A 67 2.40 7.06 11.24
C LEU A 67 2.39 8.28 12.20
N SER A 68 3.12 8.20 13.31
CA SER A 68 3.23 9.28 14.30
C SER A 68 3.85 10.57 13.75
N LYS A 69 4.70 10.46 12.71
CA LYS A 69 5.38 11.58 12.06
C LYS A 69 4.54 12.25 10.99
N ILE A 70 3.47 11.61 10.53
CA ILE A 70 2.58 12.15 9.50
C ILE A 70 1.63 13.16 10.14
N LYS A 71 1.90 14.45 9.97
CA LYS A 71 1.02 15.51 10.46
C LYS A 71 -0.36 15.42 9.81
N GLY A 72 -1.41 15.39 10.64
CA GLY A 72 -2.78 15.30 10.16
C GLY A 72 -3.13 13.96 9.50
N ALA A 73 -2.52 12.85 9.93
CA ALA A 73 -2.75 11.51 9.39
C ALA A 73 -4.23 11.14 9.27
N VAL A 74 -5.08 11.56 10.21
CA VAL A 74 -6.52 11.30 10.18
C VAL A 74 -7.24 11.94 8.99
N HIS A 75 -6.70 13.04 8.42
CA HIS A 75 -7.26 13.70 7.25
C HIS A 75 -6.88 13.00 5.93
N TYR A 76 -5.89 12.09 5.95
CA TYR A 76 -5.62 11.23 4.80
C TYR A 76 -6.79 10.29 4.48
N GLU A 77 -7.62 10.00 5.46
CA GLU A 77 -8.81 9.18 5.27
C GLU A 77 -9.85 9.84 4.35
N GLU A 78 -9.79 11.15 4.17
CA GLU A 78 -10.66 11.88 3.24
C GLU A 78 -10.27 11.67 1.76
N ARG A 79 -9.06 11.18 1.48
CA ARG A 79 -8.59 10.95 0.09
C ARG A 79 -9.42 9.95 -0.69
N MET A 80 -9.99 8.96 -0.02
CA MET A 80 -10.84 7.96 -0.67
C MET A 80 -12.30 8.43 -0.86
N LEU A 81 -12.65 9.67 -0.49
CA LEU A 81 -13.97 10.24 -0.79
C LEU A 81 -14.26 10.28 -2.30
N CYS A 82 -13.24 10.20 -3.16
CA CYS A 82 -13.43 9.97 -4.59
C CYS A 82 -14.25 8.70 -4.89
N LEU A 83 -14.27 7.70 -4.01
CA LEU A 83 -15.11 6.49 -4.15
C LEU A 83 -16.61 6.80 -4.11
N LEU A 84 -17.02 7.97 -3.58
CA LEU A 84 -18.42 8.40 -3.64
C LEU A 84 -18.93 8.51 -5.09
N MET A 85 -18.02 8.62 -6.08
CA MET A 85 -18.36 8.52 -7.51
C MET A 85 -19.09 7.22 -7.86
N LEU A 86 -18.90 6.15 -7.11
CA LEU A 86 -19.62 4.88 -7.30
C LEU A 86 -21.11 4.99 -7.04
N LEU A 87 -21.55 6.00 -6.28
CA LEU A 87 -22.97 6.27 -6.02
C LEU A 87 -23.75 6.72 -7.28
N ARG A 88 -23.03 7.04 -8.37
CA ARG A 88 -23.67 7.23 -9.69
C ARG A 88 -24.38 5.95 -10.18
N MET A 89 -23.93 4.80 -9.72
CA MET A 89 -24.58 3.52 -10.00
C MET A 89 -25.82 3.37 -9.10
N PRO A 90 -27.03 3.20 -9.67
CA PRO A 90 -28.29 3.33 -8.90
C PRO A 90 -28.43 2.40 -7.70
N LEU A 91 -27.86 1.18 -7.78
CA LEU A 91 -27.99 0.15 -6.73
C LEU A 91 -26.71 -0.01 -5.91
N THR A 92 -25.77 0.94 -6.01
CA THR A 92 -24.56 0.94 -5.19
C THR A 92 -24.83 1.62 -3.85
N LYS A 93 -24.46 0.96 -2.75
CA LYS A 93 -24.41 1.51 -1.40
C LYS A 93 -22.94 1.65 -0.98
N ILE A 94 -22.64 2.66 -0.17
CA ILE A 94 -21.30 2.84 0.42
C ILE A 94 -21.43 2.97 1.93
N ILE A 95 -20.62 2.19 2.64
CA ILE A 95 -20.36 2.34 4.07
C ILE A 95 -18.94 2.89 4.18
N TYR A 96 -18.81 4.16 4.54
CA TYR A 96 -17.55 4.87 4.63
C TYR A 96 -17.17 5.03 6.10
N ILE A 97 -15.96 4.60 6.49
CA ILE A 97 -15.55 4.57 7.90
C ILE A 97 -14.31 5.45 8.06
N THR A 98 -14.30 6.27 9.12
CA THR A 98 -13.19 7.19 9.42
C THR A 98 -12.82 7.18 10.90
N SER A 99 -11.61 7.62 11.21
CA SER A 99 -11.15 7.81 12.59
C SER A 99 -11.93 8.89 13.31
N ILE A 100 -12.11 10.03 12.66
CA ILE A 100 -12.91 11.18 13.13
C ILE A 100 -14.02 11.48 12.13
N PRO A 101 -15.14 12.09 12.55
CA PRO A 101 -16.21 12.43 11.63
C PRO A 101 -15.72 13.39 10.53
N VAL A 102 -16.06 13.08 9.29
CA VAL A 102 -15.92 14.03 8.16
C VAL A 102 -17.08 15.01 8.22
N THR A 103 -16.80 16.30 8.05
CA THR A 103 -17.83 17.33 8.06
C THR A 103 -18.82 17.15 6.90
N ASP A 104 -20.09 17.41 7.16
CA ASP A 104 -21.14 17.26 6.15
C ASP A 104 -20.89 18.12 4.91
N SER A 105 -20.31 19.31 5.07
CA SER A 105 -19.96 20.20 3.95
C SER A 105 -18.96 19.56 2.98
N ILE A 106 -17.98 18.81 3.48
CA ILE A 106 -17.02 18.06 2.64
C ILE A 106 -17.74 16.92 1.92
N VAL A 107 -18.55 16.14 2.63
CA VAL A 107 -19.31 15.05 2.03
C VAL A 107 -20.25 15.58 0.96
N ASP A 108 -21.01 16.63 1.25
CA ASP A 108 -21.94 17.25 0.31
C ASP A 108 -21.24 17.83 -0.91
N TYR A 109 -20.04 18.41 -0.75
CA TYR A 109 -19.20 18.85 -1.86
C TYR A 109 -18.96 17.69 -2.85
N TYR A 110 -18.48 16.53 -2.36
CA TYR A 110 -18.26 15.37 -3.23
C TYR A 110 -19.55 14.83 -3.86
N LEU A 111 -20.67 14.82 -3.12
CA LEU A 111 -21.94 14.37 -3.64
C LEU A 111 -22.51 15.30 -4.72
N HIS A 112 -22.25 16.61 -4.65
CA HIS A 112 -22.65 17.58 -5.67
C HIS A 112 -21.81 17.49 -6.95
N LEU A 113 -20.60 16.90 -6.88
CA LEU A 113 -19.78 16.62 -8.07
C LEU A 113 -20.30 15.44 -8.92
N LEU A 114 -21.29 14.67 -8.44
CA LEU A 114 -21.77 13.48 -9.13
C LEU A 114 -22.66 13.85 -10.33
N PRO A 115 -22.20 13.62 -11.58
CA PRO A 115 -23.03 13.92 -12.75
C PRO A 115 -24.18 12.92 -12.89
N GLY A 116 -25.36 13.43 -13.21
CA GLY A 116 -26.55 12.62 -13.53
C GLY A 116 -27.32 12.08 -12.32
N ILE A 117 -27.00 12.52 -11.10
CA ILE A 117 -27.73 12.17 -9.88
C ILE A 117 -27.73 13.36 -8.92
N THR A 118 -28.81 13.53 -8.16
CA THR A 118 -28.86 14.56 -7.11
C THR A 118 -28.05 14.12 -5.88
N GLY A 119 -27.38 15.07 -5.22
CA GLY A 119 -26.64 14.79 -3.99
C GLY A 119 -27.52 14.14 -2.90
N GLN A 120 -28.78 14.57 -2.77
CA GLN A 120 -29.75 14.00 -1.82
C GLN A 120 -30.03 12.51 -2.12
N HIS A 121 -30.20 12.13 -3.36
CA HIS A 121 -30.42 10.74 -3.75
C HIS A 121 -29.17 9.88 -3.53
N ALA A 122 -27.98 10.42 -3.78
CA ALA A 122 -26.72 9.75 -3.47
C ALA A 122 -26.55 9.58 -1.94
N ARG A 123 -26.88 10.61 -1.14
CA ARG A 123 -26.78 10.60 0.32
C ARG A 123 -27.58 9.47 0.98
N GLN A 124 -28.75 9.13 0.43
CA GLN A 124 -29.59 8.02 0.94
C GLN A 124 -28.91 6.65 0.87
N ARG A 125 -27.90 6.50 0.02
CA ARG A 125 -27.16 5.25 -0.19
C ARG A 125 -25.76 5.30 0.40
N LEU A 126 -25.44 6.37 1.14
CA LEU A 126 -24.19 6.58 1.85
C LEU A 126 -24.39 6.47 3.35
N THR A 127 -23.64 5.61 4.00
CA THR A 127 -23.56 5.55 5.46
C THR A 127 -22.17 5.98 5.89
N MET A 128 -22.06 7.07 6.63
CA MET A 128 -20.82 7.53 7.25
C MET A 128 -20.74 7.00 8.67
N LEU A 129 -19.63 6.33 9.01
CA LEU A 129 -19.32 5.85 10.35
C LEU A 129 -18.01 6.47 10.83
N SER A 130 -17.86 6.62 12.14
CA SER A 130 -16.62 7.11 12.74
C SER A 130 -16.27 6.35 14.00
N CYS A 131 -14.96 6.17 14.23
CA CYS A 131 -14.44 5.65 15.49
C CYS A 131 -14.46 6.68 16.62
N TYR A 132 -14.60 7.98 16.30
CA TYR A 132 -14.43 9.12 17.22
C TYR A 132 -13.09 9.05 17.98
N ASP A 133 -12.02 8.74 17.25
CA ASP A 133 -10.69 8.48 17.82
C ASP A 133 -9.62 9.12 16.95
N ALA A 134 -9.04 10.22 17.42
CA ALA A 134 -7.96 10.94 16.76
C ALA A 134 -6.55 10.43 17.15
N SER A 135 -6.45 9.31 17.90
CA SER A 135 -5.15 8.73 18.25
C SER A 135 -4.34 8.32 17.01
N VAL A 136 -3.05 8.14 17.19
CA VAL A 136 -2.12 7.82 16.09
C VAL A 136 -2.27 6.41 15.52
N LYS A 137 -3.07 5.52 16.15
CA LYS A 137 -3.34 4.17 15.62
C LYS A 137 -3.95 4.23 14.21
N SER A 138 -3.69 3.21 13.38
CA SER A 138 -4.37 3.06 12.10
C SER A 138 -5.88 2.92 12.28
N LEU A 139 -6.66 3.35 11.28
CA LEU A 139 -8.12 3.25 11.34
C LEU A 139 -8.57 1.80 11.50
N THR A 140 -7.94 0.85 10.81
CA THR A 140 -8.29 -0.57 10.91
C THR A 140 -8.09 -1.09 12.33
N GLN A 141 -6.98 -0.72 12.99
CA GLN A 141 -6.77 -1.10 14.39
C GLN A 141 -7.84 -0.50 15.31
N LYS A 142 -8.22 0.77 15.08
CA LYS A 142 -9.30 1.40 15.85
C LYS A 142 -10.63 0.68 15.71
N ILE A 143 -10.93 0.17 14.52
CA ILE A 143 -12.17 -0.60 14.27
C ILE A 143 -12.09 -1.95 14.98
N LEU A 144 -10.97 -2.67 14.85
CA LEU A 144 -10.76 -3.98 15.49
C LEU A 144 -10.81 -3.87 17.03
N ASP A 145 -10.31 -2.78 17.60
CA ASP A 145 -10.41 -2.48 19.03
C ASP A 145 -11.86 -2.20 19.50
N ARG A 146 -12.85 -2.16 18.57
CA ARG A 146 -14.25 -1.80 18.84
C ARG A 146 -15.23 -2.86 18.31
N PRO A 147 -15.41 -4.00 19.00
CA PRO A 147 -16.28 -5.08 18.53
C PRO A 147 -17.72 -4.64 18.21
N ARG A 148 -18.24 -3.65 18.95
CA ARG A 148 -19.57 -3.08 18.68
C ARG A 148 -19.65 -2.33 17.34
N LEU A 149 -18.55 -1.70 16.92
CA LEU A 149 -18.47 -1.05 15.61
C LEU A 149 -18.40 -2.08 14.49
N VAL A 150 -17.60 -3.14 14.67
CA VAL A 150 -17.53 -4.28 13.73
C VAL A 150 -18.91 -4.87 13.54
N GLU A 151 -19.63 -5.14 14.63
CA GLU A 151 -21.00 -5.68 14.56
C GLU A 151 -21.98 -4.72 13.87
N ARG A 152 -21.87 -3.41 14.14
CA ARG A 152 -22.67 -2.40 13.43
C ARG A 152 -22.39 -2.40 11.93
N ILE A 153 -21.13 -2.54 11.51
CA ILE A 153 -20.77 -2.65 10.09
C ILE A 153 -21.41 -3.90 9.49
N LYS A 154 -21.31 -5.06 10.16
CA LYS A 154 -21.97 -6.31 9.71
C LYS A 154 -23.47 -6.14 9.49
N GLN A 155 -24.17 -5.48 10.41
CA GLN A 155 -25.62 -5.25 10.29
C GLN A 155 -26.01 -4.36 9.10
N LEU A 156 -25.10 -3.51 8.63
CA LEU A 156 -25.29 -2.68 7.43
C LEU A 156 -25.03 -3.45 6.14
N ILE A 157 -24.32 -4.56 6.22
CA ILE A 157 -24.05 -5.47 5.09
C ILE A 157 -25.28 -6.36 4.92
N THR A 158 -26.14 -5.99 3.98
CA THR A 158 -27.39 -6.73 3.72
C THR A 158 -27.20 -7.98 2.90
N ASP A 159 -26.13 -8.03 2.10
CA ASP A 159 -25.79 -9.15 1.20
C ASP A 159 -24.27 -9.24 1.09
N PRO A 160 -23.62 -10.19 1.80
CA PRO A 160 -22.15 -10.37 1.75
C PRO A 160 -21.63 -10.70 0.35
N ASP A 161 -22.39 -11.46 -0.46
CA ASP A 161 -21.95 -11.90 -1.80
C ASP A 161 -21.86 -10.73 -2.80
N SER A 162 -22.59 -9.64 -2.53
CA SER A 162 -22.52 -8.41 -3.32
C SER A 162 -21.76 -7.29 -2.61
N THR A 163 -21.02 -7.60 -1.53
CA THR A 163 -20.28 -6.64 -0.73
C THR A 163 -18.78 -6.92 -0.81
N HIS A 164 -17.97 -5.88 -0.83
CA HIS A 164 -16.51 -6.00 -0.70
C HIS A 164 -15.92 -4.85 0.12
N LEU A 165 -14.79 -5.12 0.75
CA LEU A 165 -13.97 -4.13 1.45
C LEU A 165 -12.99 -3.50 0.47
N THR A 166 -12.88 -2.18 0.45
CA THR A 166 -11.90 -1.42 -0.34
C THR A 166 -11.05 -0.59 0.61
N CYS A 167 -9.73 -0.77 0.57
CA CYS A 167 -8.78 -0.15 1.48
C CYS A 167 -7.84 0.80 0.76
N TYR A 168 -7.22 1.71 1.49
CA TYR A 168 -6.12 2.56 0.97
C TYR A 168 -4.84 1.74 0.82
N ASN A 169 -4.40 1.06 1.89
CA ASN A 169 -3.36 0.05 1.85
C ASN A 169 -3.82 -1.20 2.60
N ILE A 170 -3.16 -2.32 2.36
CA ILE A 170 -3.58 -3.62 2.85
C ILE A 170 -2.45 -4.23 3.67
N THR A 171 -2.78 -4.63 4.89
CA THR A 171 -1.91 -5.28 5.85
C THR A 171 -2.64 -6.49 6.47
N PRO A 172 -2.02 -7.27 7.33
CA PRO A 172 -2.72 -8.31 8.07
C PRO A 172 -3.95 -7.79 8.86
N LEU A 173 -3.97 -6.51 9.26
CA LEU A 173 -5.13 -5.93 9.96
C LEU A 173 -6.38 -5.88 9.08
N GLU A 174 -6.23 -5.46 7.81
CA GLU A 174 -7.33 -5.42 6.85
C GLU A 174 -7.84 -6.82 6.51
N LYS A 175 -6.94 -7.82 6.46
CA LYS A 175 -7.29 -9.24 6.31
C LYS A 175 -8.14 -9.72 7.48
N THR A 176 -7.69 -9.47 8.71
CA THR A 176 -8.44 -9.81 9.94
C THR A 176 -9.83 -9.17 9.92
N LEU A 177 -9.92 -7.89 9.56
CA LEU A 177 -11.21 -7.20 9.47
C LEU A 177 -12.12 -7.79 8.39
N ALA A 178 -11.60 -8.11 7.20
CA ALA A 178 -12.34 -8.74 6.12
C ALA A 178 -12.93 -10.10 6.56
N VAL A 179 -12.13 -10.93 7.24
CA VAL A 179 -12.56 -12.21 7.81
C VAL A 179 -13.63 -12.00 8.87
N GLN A 180 -13.45 -11.04 9.79
CA GLN A 180 -14.46 -10.75 10.79
C GLN A 180 -15.78 -10.25 10.19
N LEU A 181 -15.73 -9.46 9.12
CA LEU A 181 -16.90 -8.97 8.41
C LEU A 181 -17.53 -10.03 7.50
N GLY A 182 -16.80 -11.09 7.14
CA GLY A 182 -17.26 -12.14 6.23
C GLY A 182 -17.40 -11.65 4.77
N ILE A 183 -16.61 -10.66 4.35
CA ILE A 183 -16.67 -10.08 3.00
C ILE A 183 -15.29 -10.07 2.35
N PRO A 184 -15.19 -10.23 1.01
CA PRO A 184 -13.91 -10.21 0.32
C PRO A 184 -13.26 -8.82 0.37
N LEU A 185 -11.93 -8.81 0.37
CA LEU A 185 -11.10 -7.64 0.29
C LEU A 185 -10.71 -7.37 -1.17
N PHE A 186 -11.05 -6.19 -1.68
CA PHE A 186 -10.59 -5.76 -3.00
C PHE A 186 -9.13 -5.29 -2.92
N GLY A 187 -8.23 -6.22 -3.13
CA GLY A 187 -6.81 -5.97 -3.08
C GLY A 187 -5.99 -7.25 -2.99
N THR A 188 -4.71 -7.11 -2.72
CA THR A 188 -3.75 -8.22 -2.63
C THR A 188 -3.85 -8.92 -1.28
N ASP A 189 -3.60 -10.24 -1.26
CA ASP A 189 -3.41 -10.97 -0.01
C ASP A 189 -2.19 -10.43 0.74
N PRO A 190 -2.35 -9.97 1.99
CA PRO A 190 -1.23 -9.48 2.79
C PRO A 190 -0.11 -10.49 3.04
N ASP A 191 -0.39 -11.78 2.96
CA ASP A 191 0.64 -12.83 3.11
C ASP A 191 1.66 -12.78 1.95
N LYS A 192 1.34 -12.06 0.86
CA LYS A 192 2.22 -11.83 -0.32
C LYS A 192 2.90 -10.46 -0.29
N PHE A 193 2.92 -9.82 0.86
CA PHE A 193 3.52 -8.49 1.03
C PHE A 193 5.00 -8.43 0.64
N TYR A 194 5.72 -9.55 0.79
CA TYR A 194 7.13 -9.64 0.46
C TYR A 194 7.43 -9.26 -1.00
N GLU A 195 6.60 -9.71 -1.97
CA GLU A 195 6.78 -9.42 -3.40
C GLU A 195 6.66 -7.92 -3.70
N GLY A 196 5.90 -7.18 -2.89
CA GLY A 196 5.79 -5.72 -2.94
C GLY A 196 6.93 -4.97 -2.24
N SER A 197 7.73 -5.66 -1.43
CA SER A 197 8.90 -5.06 -0.78
C SER A 197 10.02 -4.73 -1.79
N LYS A 198 10.99 -3.92 -1.39
CA LYS A 198 12.14 -3.61 -2.26
C LYS A 198 12.95 -4.86 -2.60
N SER A 199 13.12 -5.79 -1.66
CA SER A 199 13.79 -7.07 -1.89
C SER A 199 13.01 -7.96 -2.86
N GLY A 200 11.72 -8.18 -2.60
CA GLY A 200 10.85 -8.97 -3.46
C GLY A 200 10.70 -8.39 -4.85
N GLY A 201 10.49 -7.06 -4.94
CA GLY A 201 10.40 -6.33 -6.21
C GLY A 201 11.66 -6.49 -7.07
N ARG A 202 12.87 -6.40 -6.48
CA ARG A 202 14.12 -6.63 -7.21
C ARG A 202 14.24 -8.06 -7.74
N LYS A 203 13.87 -9.06 -6.94
CA LYS A 203 13.84 -10.47 -7.38
C LYS A 203 12.87 -10.68 -8.53
N THR A 204 11.68 -10.08 -8.42
CA THR A 204 10.65 -10.10 -9.46
C THR A 204 11.16 -9.47 -10.77
N PHE A 205 11.78 -8.28 -10.71
CA PHE A 205 12.36 -7.63 -11.88
C PHE A 205 13.46 -8.48 -12.52
N ARG A 206 14.35 -9.07 -11.71
CA ARG A 206 15.40 -9.95 -12.20
C ARG A 206 14.82 -11.18 -12.90
N SER A 207 13.84 -11.84 -12.31
CA SER A 207 13.19 -13.03 -12.92
C SER A 207 12.42 -12.69 -14.20
N SER A 208 11.98 -11.43 -14.34
CA SER A 208 11.29 -10.94 -15.54
C SER A 208 12.24 -10.37 -16.60
N GLY A 209 13.56 -10.42 -16.37
CA GLY A 209 14.57 -9.89 -17.31
C GLY A 209 14.57 -8.35 -17.41
N VAL A 210 14.06 -7.64 -16.40
CA VAL A 210 14.10 -6.20 -16.31
C VAL A 210 15.47 -5.77 -15.77
N ASN A 211 16.10 -4.79 -16.42
CA ASN A 211 17.35 -4.22 -15.94
C ASN A 211 17.11 -3.44 -14.64
N LEU A 212 17.94 -3.69 -13.66
CA LEU A 212 17.89 -3.01 -12.36
C LEU A 212 19.31 -2.58 -11.95
N PRO A 213 19.45 -1.58 -11.07
CA PRO A 213 20.75 -1.21 -10.53
C PRO A 213 21.41 -2.40 -9.85
N GLU A 214 22.72 -2.52 -9.97
CA GLU A 214 23.48 -3.56 -9.26
C GLU A 214 23.29 -3.42 -7.76
N GLY A 215 23.06 -4.54 -7.04
CA GLY A 215 22.78 -4.51 -5.62
C GLY A 215 22.43 -5.87 -5.04
N PHE A 216 22.13 -5.86 -3.74
CA PHE A 216 21.85 -7.03 -2.92
C PHE A 216 20.52 -6.87 -2.18
N GLU A 217 19.79 -7.95 -2.04
CA GLU A 217 18.51 -8.04 -1.40
C GLU A 217 18.58 -8.87 -0.11
N ASP A 218 17.47 -8.84 0.69
CA ASP A 218 17.27 -9.62 1.91
C ASP A 218 18.33 -9.40 2.98
N LEU A 219 18.83 -8.18 3.05
CA LEU A 219 19.78 -7.77 4.08
C LEU A 219 19.03 -7.42 5.35
N THR A 220 19.52 -7.85 6.51
CA THR A 220 18.85 -7.61 7.80
C THR A 220 19.77 -7.01 8.86
N THR A 221 21.09 -7.12 8.70
CA THR A 221 22.05 -6.68 9.70
C THR A 221 22.96 -5.59 9.17
N LYS A 222 23.67 -4.87 10.07
CA LYS A 222 24.73 -3.93 9.69
C LYS A 222 25.88 -4.65 8.95
N GLU A 223 26.17 -5.86 9.37
CA GLU A 223 27.18 -6.72 8.78
C GLU A 223 26.84 -7.09 7.33
N ASP A 224 25.56 -7.35 7.05
CA ASP A 224 25.10 -7.58 5.67
C ASP A 224 25.27 -6.33 4.80
N ILE A 225 24.92 -5.15 5.36
CA ILE A 225 25.13 -3.87 4.67
C ILE A 225 26.62 -3.68 4.35
N VAL A 226 27.52 -3.93 5.31
CA VAL A 226 28.96 -3.80 5.11
C VAL A 226 29.45 -4.72 4.01
N LYS A 227 29.07 -6.01 4.04
CA LYS A 227 29.43 -6.99 3.01
C LYS A 227 28.92 -6.58 1.63
N ALA A 228 27.66 -6.13 1.55
CA ALA A 228 27.06 -5.67 0.29
C ALA A 228 27.81 -4.44 -0.26
N LEU A 229 28.09 -3.44 0.57
CA LEU A 229 28.86 -2.27 0.18
C LEU A 229 30.27 -2.64 -0.30
N ALA A 230 30.94 -3.55 0.40
CA ALA A 230 32.28 -4.01 0.00
C ALA A 230 32.24 -4.77 -1.34
N ALA A 231 31.25 -5.62 -1.55
CA ALA A 231 31.06 -6.37 -2.79
C ALA A 231 30.81 -5.42 -3.99
N LEU A 232 29.96 -4.38 -3.82
CA LEU A 232 29.76 -3.36 -4.86
C LEU A 232 31.04 -2.61 -5.17
N LYS A 233 31.81 -2.21 -4.15
CA LYS A 233 33.08 -1.47 -4.32
C LYS A 233 34.17 -2.33 -4.97
N ARG A 234 34.24 -3.64 -4.69
CA ARG A 234 35.13 -4.58 -5.37
C ARG A 234 34.78 -4.73 -6.85
N LYS A 235 33.47 -4.76 -7.17
CA LYS A 235 32.96 -4.87 -8.54
C LYS A 235 33.23 -3.59 -9.35
N ASP A 236 33.02 -2.44 -8.74
CA ASP A 236 33.30 -1.13 -9.32
C ASP A 236 34.18 -0.29 -8.37
N PRO A 237 35.49 -0.33 -8.54
CA PRO A 237 36.41 0.47 -7.73
C PRO A 237 36.19 1.99 -7.84
N ALA A 238 35.56 2.48 -8.92
CA ALA A 238 35.24 3.89 -9.10
C ALA A 238 33.95 4.32 -8.38
N LEU A 239 33.16 3.37 -7.84
CA LEU A 239 31.88 3.65 -7.17
C LEU A 239 32.08 4.64 -6.00
N ARG A 240 31.39 5.76 -6.05
CA ARG A 240 31.47 6.82 -5.04
C ARG A 240 30.37 6.76 -4.00
N LYS A 241 29.20 6.25 -4.36
CA LYS A 241 28.02 6.22 -3.50
C LYS A 241 27.20 4.95 -3.72
N ALA A 242 26.57 4.49 -2.64
CA ALA A 242 25.55 3.45 -2.67
C ALA A 242 24.33 3.89 -1.88
N VAL A 243 23.17 3.30 -2.16
CA VAL A 243 21.93 3.54 -1.44
C VAL A 243 21.58 2.30 -0.64
N VAL A 244 21.29 2.50 0.63
CA VAL A 244 20.68 1.50 1.52
C VAL A 244 19.21 1.83 1.66
N LYS A 245 18.33 0.89 1.39
CA LYS A 245 16.86 1.11 1.46
C LYS A 245 16.20 0.06 2.32
N MET A 246 15.37 0.47 3.26
CA MET A 246 14.49 -0.45 3.97
C MET A 246 13.47 -1.07 3.01
N ASN A 247 13.06 -2.31 3.27
CA ASN A 247 12.08 -3.02 2.42
C ASN A 247 10.76 -2.28 2.30
N ASP A 248 10.30 -1.66 3.38
CA ASP A 248 9.15 -0.78 3.41
C ASP A 248 9.55 0.62 3.89
N GLY A 249 8.94 1.65 3.34
CA GLY A 249 9.24 3.04 3.70
C GLY A 249 8.40 4.01 2.91
N PHE A 250 8.00 5.09 3.57
CA PHE A 250 7.16 6.14 2.99
C PHE A 250 8.02 7.19 2.29
N SER A 251 7.77 7.44 1.00
CA SER A 251 8.31 8.58 0.22
C SER A 251 9.82 8.84 0.32
N GLY A 252 10.64 7.80 0.40
CA GLY A 252 12.10 7.96 0.53
C GLY A 252 12.63 8.03 1.96
N ASP A 253 11.76 8.12 2.97
CA ASP A 253 12.17 8.16 4.39
C ASP A 253 12.91 6.89 4.84
N GLY A 254 12.69 5.78 4.15
CA GLY A 254 13.40 4.52 4.35
C GLY A 254 14.75 4.42 3.63
N ASN A 255 15.30 5.51 3.11
CA ASN A 255 16.55 5.50 2.37
C ASN A 255 17.70 6.11 3.18
N ALA A 256 18.90 5.57 2.98
CA ALA A 256 20.15 6.17 3.45
C ALA A 256 21.21 6.08 2.36
N ILE A 257 22.08 7.08 2.26
CA ILE A 257 23.15 7.15 1.27
C ILE A 257 24.48 6.93 1.97
N TYR A 258 25.22 5.93 1.49
CA TYR A 258 26.59 5.70 1.89
C TYR A 258 27.54 6.33 0.89
N LYS A 259 28.45 7.19 1.38
CA LYS A 259 29.52 7.80 0.58
C LYS A 259 30.81 7.06 0.87
N TYR A 260 31.38 6.41 -0.16
CA TYR A 260 32.65 5.74 0.01
C TYR A 260 33.76 6.75 0.28
N PRO A 261 34.52 6.63 1.39
CA PRO A 261 35.75 7.39 1.56
C PRO A 261 36.81 6.91 0.56
N ALA A 262 37.89 7.65 0.43
CA ALA A 262 39.03 7.23 -0.37
C ALA A 262 39.74 6.05 0.32
N VAL A 263 39.29 4.83 0.04
CA VAL A 263 39.82 3.58 0.61
C VAL A 263 40.34 2.67 -0.49
N ALA A 264 41.43 1.95 -0.20
CA ALA A 264 41.94 0.91 -1.09
C ALA A 264 40.94 -0.27 -1.15
N VAL A 265 40.89 -0.90 -2.31
CA VAL A 265 40.09 -2.13 -2.51
C VAL A 265 40.99 -3.32 -2.22
N ASP A 266 41.18 -3.62 -0.95
CA ASP A 266 42.05 -4.68 -0.44
C ASP A 266 41.27 -5.60 0.54
N ASP A 267 41.96 -6.50 1.19
CA ASP A 267 41.39 -7.42 2.16
C ASP A 267 40.80 -6.73 3.41
N ARG A 268 41.18 -5.50 3.68
CA ARG A 268 40.71 -4.68 4.80
C ARG A 268 39.47 -3.86 4.46
N LEU A 269 38.99 -3.91 3.21
CA LEU A 269 37.88 -3.08 2.75
C LEU A 269 36.62 -3.20 3.64
N GLU A 270 36.20 -4.42 4.00
CA GLU A 270 35.06 -4.63 4.86
C GLU A 270 35.25 -4.01 6.25
N LYS A 271 36.44 -4.18 6.82
CA LYS A 271 36.78 -3.55 8.10
C LYS A 271 36.73 -2.04 8.02
N ASN A 272 37.31 -1.45 6.97
CA ASN A 272 37.30 0.00 6.75
C ASN A 272 35.89 0.54 6.57
N ILE A 273 35.03 -0.17 5.82
CA ILE A 273 33.62 0.20 5.66
C ILE A 273 32.88 0.10 7.00
N SER A 274 33.10 -0.96 7.77
CA SER A 274 32.47 -1.15 9.09
C SER A 274 32.82 -0.03 10.07
N GLU A 275 34.10 0.35 10.12
CA GLU A 275 34.61 1.42 11.00
C GLU A 275 34.06 2.81 10.59
N THR A 276 33.81 3.03 9.29
CA THR A 276 33.33 4.32 8.76
C THR A 276 31.82 4.36 8.54
N LEU A 277 31.09 3.26 8.72
CA LEU A 277 29.68 3.14 8.36
C LEU A 277 28.83 4.26 8.98
N SER A 278 28.95 4.47 10.28
CA SER A 278 28.16 5.49 11.01
C SER A 278 28.50 6.93 10.61
N GLN A 279 29.72 7.19 10.10
CA GLN A 279 30.11 8.51 9.65
C GLN A 279 29.67 8.79 8.22
N GLN A 280 29.72 7.79 7.35
CA GLN A 280 29.53 7.91 5.91
C GLN A 280 28.10 7.61 5.45
N LEU A 281 27.30 6.88 6.25
CA LEU A 281 25.89 6.62 5.98
C LEU A 281 25.05 7.79 6.49
N LYS A 282 24.28 8.42 5.60
CA LYS A 282 23.36 9.51 5.95
C LYS A 282 21.94 9.13 5.57
N THR A 283 21.02 9.20 6.53
CA THR A 283 19.58 9.04 6.28
C THR A 283 19.07 10.18 5.40
N VAL A 284 18.19 9.87 4.46
CA VAL A 284 17.54 10.87 3.60
C VAL A 284 16.53 11.68 4.41
N ALA A 285 15.75 11.03 5.26
CA ALA A 285 14.86 11.71 6.18
C ALA A 285 15.67 12.37 7.32
N LYS A 286 15.47 13.68 7.51
CA LYS A 286 16.20 14.48 8.51
C LYS A 286 15.79 14.17 9.96
N ASP A 287 14.58 13.62 10.15
CA ASP A 287 13.98 13.28 11.45
C ASP A 287 14.12 11.80 11.81
N VAL A 288 14.82 11.01 10.98
CA VAL A 288 15.16 9.60 11.26
C VAL A 288 16.62 9.52 11.69
N SER A 289 16.86 9.17 12.96
CA SER A 289 18.22 8.93 13.45
C SER A 289 18.79 7.66 12.83
N GLN A 290 20.12 7.54 12.81
CA GLN A 290 20.78 6.32 12.31
C GLN A 290 20.43 5.09 13.16
N GLU A 291 20.29 5.26 14.45
CA GLU A 291 19.93 4.17 15.39
C GLU A 291 18.55 3.62 15.03
N LEU A 292 17.58 4.50 14.87
CA LEU A 292 16.21 4.14 14.46
C LEU A 292 16.22 3.50 13.06
N PHE A 293 17.01 4.04 12.11
CA PHE A 293 17.15 3.45 10.78
C PHE A 293 17.66 2.01 10.84
N PHE A 294 18.71 1.72 11.60
CA PHE A 294 19.25 0.38 11.73
C PHE A 294 18.32 -0.57 12.49
N GLU A 295 17.58 -0.05 13.48
CA GLU A 295 16.56 -0.83 14.20
C GLU A 295 15.46 -1.28 13.25
N LYS A 296 14.88 -0.36 12.48
CA LYS A 296 13.84 -0.67 11.49
C LYS A 296 14.37 -1.54 10.34
N PHE A 297 15.62 -1.31 9.91
CA PHE A 297 16.26 -2.16 8.90
C PHE A 297 16.40 -3.61 9.38
N ARG A 298 16.70 -3.83 10.66
CA ARG A 298 16.77 -5.18 11.25
C ARG A 298 15.38 -5.84 11.33
N GLU A 299 14.33 -5.07 11.60
CA GLU A 299 12.96 -5.58 11.71
C GLU A 299 12.39 -5.99 10.35
N MET A 300 12.51 -5.15 9.35
CA MET A 300 11.84 -5.34 8.07
C MET A 300 12.77 -5.78 6.92
N GLY A 301 14.07 -5.75 7.14
CA GLY A 301 15.07 -6.01 6.10
C GLY A 301 15.20 -4.87 5.11
N GLY A 302 16.05 -5.09 4.09
CA GLY A 302 16.26 -4.09 3.07
C GLY A 302 17.24 -4.50 1.98
N ILE A 303 17.65 -3.52 1.20
CA ILE A 303 18.55 -3.67 0.07
C ILE A 303 19.70 -2.68 0.13
N VAL A 304 20.80 -3.03 -0.55
CA VAL A 304 21.90 -2.11 -0.89
C VAL A 304 22.07 -2.13 -2.40
N GLU A 305 22.10 -0.97 -3.04
CA GLU A 305 22.31 -0.86 -4.47
C GLU A 305 23.21 0.34 -4.84
N ILE A 306 23.79 0.33 -6.04
CA ILE A 306 24.58 1.46 -6.52
C ILE A 306 23.70 2.72 -6.60
N PHE A 307 24.29 3.87 -6.24
CA PHE A 307 23.66 5.16 -6.49
C PHE A 307 23.97 5.60 -7.92
N LEU A 308 22.92 5.71 -8.75
CA LEU A 308 23.08 6.15 -10.13
C LEU A 308 23.36 7.66 -10.15
N GLU A 309 24.51 8.02 -10.66
CA GLU A 309 24.93 9.41 -10.84
C GLU A 309 24.81 9.82 -12.32
N GLY A 310 24.57 11.09 -12.58
CA GLY A 310 24.47 11.65 -13.93
C GLY A 310 24.08 13.12 -13.90
N ASP A 311 24.42 13.86 -14.95
CA ASP A 311 24.11 15.29 -15.08
C ASP A 311 22.59 15.51 -15.26
N ILE A 312 21.92 14.57 -15.92
CA ILE A 312 20.47 14.59 -16.11
C ILE A 312 19.89 13.36 -15.42
N LYS A 313 19.04 13.58 -14.43
CA LYS A 313 18.29 12.53 -13.73
C LYS A 313 16.84 12.58 -14.15
N MET A 314 16.30 11.43 -14.56
CA MET A 314 14.90 11.25 -14.87
C MET A 314 14.35 10.07 -14.08
N SER A 315 13.13 10.19 -13.62
CA SER A 315 12.46 9.13 -12.86
C SER A 315 11.11 8.80 -13.50
N PRO A 316 11.11 8.18 -14.69
CA PRO A 316 9.87 7.76 -15.32
C PRO A 316 9.21 6.66 -14.49
N SER A 317 7.90 6.72 -14.36
CA SER A 317 7.11 5.72 -13.67
C SER A 317 5.83 5.38 -14.42
N VAL A 318 5.28 4.23 -14.10
CA VAL A 318 4.04 3.70 -14.68
C VAL A 318 3.15 3.21 -13.55
N GLN A 319 1.86 3.50 -13.64
CA GLN A 319 0.86 2.92 -12.78
C GLN A 319 0.17 1.77 -13.51
N CYS A 320 0.18 0.61 -12.89
CA CYS A 320 -0.49 -0.58 -13.38
C CYS A 320 -1.56 -1.03 -12.39
N LEU A 321 -2.66 -1.53 -12.92
CA LEU A 321 -3.70 -2.19 -12.14
C LEU A 321 -3.74 -3.67 -12.53
N ILE A 322 -3.57 -4.55 -11.54
CA ILE A 322 -3.78 -5.98 -11.72
C ILE A 322 -5.18 -6.30 -11.20
N SER A 323 -6.06 -6.71 -12.10
CA SER A 323 -7.42 -7.09 -11.73
C SER A 323 -7.43 -8.45 -11.02
N PRO A 324 -8.50 -8.77 -10.25
CA PRO A 324 -8.68 -10.12 -9.69
C PRO A 324 -8.64 -11.26 -10.71
N ALA A 325 -8.92 -10.98 -12.00
CA ALA A 325 -8.77 -11.93 -13.11
C ALA A 325 -7.32 -12.11 -13.60
N GLY A 326 -6.34 -11.49 -12.96
CA GLY A 326 -4.95 -11.49 -13.39
C GLY A 326 -4.68 -10.60 -14.61
N LYS A 327 -5.68 -9.82 -15.08
CA LYS A 327 -5.47 -8.89 -16.19
C LYS A 327 -4.71 -7.67 -15.68
N VAL A 328 -3.62 -7.32 -16.37
CA VAL A 328 -2.83 -6.13 -16.09
C VAL A 328 -3.24 -5.01 -17.03
N ASP A 329 -3.66 -3.89 -16.49
CA ASP A 329 -3.99 -2.67 -17.24
C ASP A 329 -3.00 -1.56 -16.86
N ILE A 330 -2.38 -0.93 -17.85
CA ILE A 330 -1.59 0.29 -17.65
C ILE A 330 -2.55 1.46 -17.49
N VAL A 331 -2.55 2.07 -16.30
CA VAL A 331 -3.45 3.18 -15.98
C VAL A 331 -2.88 4.49 -16.45
N SER A 332 -1.60 4.76 -16.17
CA SER A 332 -0.93 6.00 -16.57
C SER A 332 0.59 5.85 -16.57
N THR A 333 1.24 6.76 -17.32
CA THR A 333 2.69 6.96 -17.26
C THR A 333 2.99 8.41 -16.93
N HIS A 334 4.04 8.63 -16.15
CA HIS A 334 4.45 9.97 -15.72
C HIS A 334 5.92 10.02 -15.35
N ASP A 335 6.49 11.22 -15.30
CA ASP A 335 7.83 11.46 -14.76
C ASP A 335 7.70 12.00 -13.34
N GLN A 336 8.42 11.37 -12.41
CA GLN A 336 8.50 11.84 -11.04
C GLN A 336 9.49 12.99 -10.97
N LEU A 337 9.09 14.07 -10.32
CA LEU A 337 9.96 15.18 -9.95
C LEU A 337 10.50 14.88 -8.55
N LEU A 338 11.78 14.57 -8.52
CA LEU A 338 12.49 14.26 -7.28
C LEU A 338 13.28 15.48 -6.82
N GLY A 339 13.34 15.71 -5.53
CA GLY A 339 14.07 16.79 -4.89
C GLY A 339 14.73 16.35 -3.58
N GLY A 340 14.99 17.32 -2.70
CA GLY A 340 15.84 17.12 -1.53
C GLY A 340 17.32 17.21 -1.90
N ASP A 341 18.20 17.19 -0.90
CA ASP A 341 19.64 17.42 -1.05
C ASP A 341 20.31 16.36 -1.97
N ASP A 342 19.74 15.16 -2.05
CA ASP A 342 20.26 14.04 -2.82
C ASP A 342 19.35 13.62 -3.99
N GLY A 343 18.23 14.34 -4.22
CA GLY A 343 17.27 14.03 -5.29
C GLY A 343 16.55 12.70 -5.10
N GLN A 344 16.25 12.31 -3.86
CA GLN A 344 15.56 11.06 -3.51
C GLN A 344 14.15 11.29 -2.97
N VAL A 345 13.77 12.53 -2.68
CA VAL A 345 12.46 12.86 -2.14
C VAL A 345 11.49 13.14 -3.28
N PHE A 346 10.38 12.42 -3.30
CA PHE A 346 9.28 12.67 -4.25
C PHE A 346 8.62 14.03 -3.94
N ILE A 347 8.54 14.90 -4.93
CA ILE A 347 7.90 16.22 -4.83
C ILE A 347 6.59 16.28 -5.62
N ALA A 348 6.63 15.85 -6.89
CA ALA A 348 5.49 15.97 -7.80
C ALA A 348 5.58 14.99 -8.96
N LEU A 349 4.54 14.98 -9.80
CA LEU A 349 4.45 14.22 -11.04
C LEU A 349 4.22 15.15 -12.22
N SER A 350 4.84 14.82 -13.37
CA SER A 350 4.50 15.35 -14.68
C SER A 350 3.79 14.27 -15.50
N PHE A 351 2.57 14.53 -15.94
CA PHE A 351 1.76 13.61 -16.74
C PHE A 351 2.07 13.65 -18.25
N ARG A 352 3.14 14.32 -18.67
CA ARG A 352 3.61 14.31 -20.06
C ARG A 352 4.98 13.65 -20.15
N PRO A 353 5.06 12.30 -20.04
CA PRO A 353 6.33 11.61 -20.15
C PRO A 353 6.91 11.82 -21.57
N MET A 354 8.22 11.88 -21.70
CA MET A 354 8.87 11.93 -23.00
C MET A 354 8.43 10.72 -23.83
N LYS A 355 7.87 10.95 -25.03
CA LYS A 355 7.36 9.91 -25.94
C LYS A 355 8.34 8.73 -26.14
N ARG A 356 9.66 8.97 -26.17
CA ARG A 356 10.70 7.93 -26.32
C ARG A 356 10.76 6.95 -25.14
N ILE A 357 10.48 7.43 -23.92
CA ILE A 357 10.52 6.61 -22.70
C ILE A 357 9.22 5.81 -22.60
N ALA A 358 8.07 6.43 -22.80
CA ALA A 358 6.77 5.78 -22.81
C ALA A 358 6.70 4.59 -23.79
N CYS A 359 7.17 4.76 -25.03
CA CYS A 359 7.20 3.68 -26.01
C CYS A 359 8.13 2.51 -25.63
N ARG A 360 9.32 2.80 -25.06
CA ARG A 360 10.23 1.73 -24.59
C ARG A 360 9.66 0.96 -23.42
N TRP A 361 8.96 1.64 -22.51
CA TRP A 361 8.32 1.02 -21.36
C TRP A 361 7.13 0.15 -21.80
N GLN A 362 6.26 0.63 -22.67
CA GLN A 362 5.16 -0.15 -23.22
C GLN A 362 5.66 -1.46 -23.87
N GLN A 363 6.71 -1.41 -24.70
CA GLN A 363 7.28 -2.60 -25.33
C GLN A 363 7.92 -3.59 -24.34
N LYS A 364 8.59 -3.08 -23.29
CA LYS A 364 9.16 -3.95 -22.23
C LYS A 364 8.07 -4.54 -21.32
N GLU A 365 7.04 -3.78 -21.05
CA GLU A 365 5.95 -4.19 -20.19
C GLU A 365 5.04 -5.23 -20.85
N GLU A 366 4.76 -5.12 -22.15
CA GLU A 366 4.09 -6.18 -22.91
C GLU A 366 4.86 -7.49 -22.85
N ARG A 367 6.20 -7.46 -22.84
CA ARG A 367 7.03 -8.66 -22.61
C ARG A 367 6.97 -9.15 -21.16
N SER A 368 7.03 -8.25 -20.20
CA SER A 368 6.89 -8.58 -18.78
C SER A 368 5.51 -9.14 -18.49
N GLN A 369 4.44 -8.53 -19.02
CA GLN A 369 3.06 -9.00 -18.88
C GLN A 369 2.89 -10.44 -19.34
N LYS A 370 3.46 -10.80 -20.50
CA LYS A 370 3.42 -12.19 -21.01
C LYS A 370 4.18 -13.16 -20.11
N LEU A 371 5.33 -12.76 -19.57
CA LEU A 371 6.13 -13.55 -18.62
C LEU A 371 5.45 -13.66 -17.25
N TRP A 372 4.80 -12.59 -16.80
CA TRP A 372 4.03 -12.56 -15.57
C TRP A 372 2.80 -13.47 -15.65
N GLN A 373 2.05 -13.39 -16.73
CA GLN A 373 0.90 -14.29 -16.98
C GLN A 373 1.27 -15.77 -17.06
N GLN A 374 2.51 -16.09 -17.47
CA GLN A 374 2.99 -17.48 -17.58
C GLN A 374 3.60 -18.02 -16.27
N LYS A 375 4.18 -17.16 -15.41
CA LYS A 375 4.94 -17.58 -14.22
C LYS A 375 4.23 -17.37 -12.90
N VAL A 376 3.21 -16.52 -12.86
CA VAL A 376 2.56 -16.14 -11.62
C VAL A 376 1.06 -16.27 -11.79
N ARG A 377 0.45 -17.20 -11.05
CA ARG A 377 -1.00 -17.26 -10.93
C ARG A 377 -1.49 -16.03 -10.20
N TRP A 378 -2.69 -15.57 -10.51
CA TRP A 378 -3.35 -14.45 -9.81
C TRP A 378 -3.24 -14.55 -8.27
N GLU A 379 -3.29 -15.79 -7.77
CA GLU A 379 -3.13 -16.13 -6.36
C GLU A 379 -1.76 -15.71 -5.79
N ASP A 380 -0.77 -15.44 -6.67
CA ASP A 380 0.63 -15.18 -6.32
C ASP A 380 1.06 -13.71 -6.47
N LEU A 381 0.16 -12.78 -6.85
CA LEU A 381 0.52 -11.39 -7.14
C LEU A 381 0.01 -10.38 -6.11
N PRO A 382 0.89 -9.56 -5.54
CA PRO A 382 0.48 -8.33 -4.85
C PRO A 382 -0.06 -7.29 -5.85
N LEU A 383 -1.08 -6.55 -5.45
CA LEU A 383 -1.43 -5.28 -6.05
C LEU A 383 -0.25 -4.33 -5.80
N ILE A 384 0.66 -4.24 -6.74
CA ILE A 384 1.73 -3.26 -6.66
C ILE A 384 1.12 -1.92 -7.04
N SER A 385 0.55 -1.21 -6.08
CA SER A 385 0.33 0.22 -6.22
C SER A 385 1.66 0.91 -5.91
N PHE A 386 2.42 1.25 -6.95
CA PHE A 386 3.49 2.21 -6.81
C PHE A 386 2.86 3.60 -6.72
N LEU A 387 2.81 4.16 -5.52
CA LEU A 387 2.72 5.59 -5.30
C LEU A 387 4.13 6.15 -5.23
#